data_c81c8d7dac98e8889909097d920855be
#
_entry.id   c81c8d7dac98e8889909097d920855be
#
_cell.length_a   1.000
_cell.length_b   1.000
_cell.length_c   1.000
_cell.angle_alpha   90.00
_cell.angle_beta   90.00
_cell.angle_gamma   90.00
#
_symmetry.space_group_name_H-M   'P 1'
#
loop_
_entity.id
_entity.type
_entity.pdbx_description
1 polymer ?
#
loop_
_entity_poly.entity_id
_entity_poly.type
_entity_poly.pdbx_seq_one_letter_code
_entity_poly.pdbx_strand_id
1 'polypeptide(L)'
;HTLDPVTREERRRCFWSLLLLKRLHGAEIGILDVTGEDNLPWYPKSAETPTRIDDDVTIELGDGGKNRQGILAIAIQLSEIWLKITQYARRRGKPSSLPPWSPQSEYATIMAQQMESETRMPKIHRFKPAQFSKQSTKDLHTRRDYWGPWIFAQFIYHTNICLLNHPLLLSLRLRNFQSQIPEIFLQSTSDLISSHASWITHLIGMFEAKMYKVTDPFLGHCAAIVATIYLQESFVDDLAIREEKMGNFAQCLGFVRGFVEWPHIGRLVSDPGGERQYSDYL
;
A
#
# COMPACT_ATOMS: atom_id res chain seq x y z
N HIS A 1 -21.81 -3.75 -33.24
CA HIS A 1 -21.49 -5.07 -32.66
C HIS A 1 -21.43 -4.95 -31.16
N THR A 2 -22.43 -5.44 -30.45
CA THR A 2 -22.42 -5.58 -29.01
C THR A 2 -21.49 -6.74 -28.65
N LEU A 3 -20.40 -6.43 -27.98
CA LEU A 3 -19.48 -7.46 -27.45
C LEU A 3 -20.24 -8.38 -26.49
N ASP A 4 -19.89 -9.65 -26.52
CA ASP A 4 -20.39 -10.64 -25.59
C ASP A 4 -19.95 -10.27 -24.15
N PRO A 5 -20.73 -10.64 -23.10
CA PRO A 5 -20.45 -10.26 -21.73
C PRO A 5 -19.09 -10.71 -21.19
N VAL A 6 -18.57 -11.87 -21.63
CA VAL A 6 -17.27 -12.43 -21.21
C VAL A 6 -16.15 -11.57 -21.78
N THR A 7 -16.15 -11.38 -23.10
CA THR A 7 -15.16 -10.52 -23.80
C THR A 7 -15.16 -9.10 -23.26
N ARG A 8 -16.32 -8.57 -22.85
CA ARG A 8 -16.41 -7.24 -22.23
C ARG A 8 -15.73 -7.20 -20.86
N GLU A 9 -15.91 -8.23 -20.07
CA GLU A 9 -15.27 -8.34 -18.76
C GLU A 9 -13.76 -8.55 -18.87
N GLU A 10 -13.30 -9.36 -19.81
CA GLU A 10 -11.87 -9.56 -20.09
C GLU A 10 -11.18 -8.25 -20.49
N ARG A 11 -11.78 -7.48 -21.39
CA ARG A 11 -11.26 -6.15 -21.78
C ARG A 11 -11.22 -5.19 -20.59
N ARG A 12 -12.24 -5.22 -19.74
CA ARG A 12 -12.29 -4.41 -18.53
C ARG A 12 -11.15 -4.77 -17.56
N ARG A 13 -10.92 -6.06 -17.33
CA ARG A 13 -9.81 -6.55 -16.49
C ARG A 13 -8.46 -6.17 -17.09
N CYS A 14 -8.27 -6.34 -18.39
CA CYS A 14 -7.05 -5.93 -19.07
C CYS A 14 -6.77 -4.43 -18.88
N PHE A 15 -7.76 -3.57 -19.11
CA PHE A 15 -7.64 -2.13 -18.92
C PHE A 15 -7.19 -1.77 -17.50
N TRP A 16 -7.88 -2.32 -16.48
CA TRP A 16 -7.57 -2.02 -15.09
C TRP A 16 -6.23 -2.60 -14.64
N SER A 17 -5.82 -3.75 -15.18
CA SER A 17 -4.49 -4.32 -14.92
C SER A 17 -3.37 -3.44 -15.48
N LEU A 18 -3.53 -2.93 -16.69
CA LEU A 18 -2.58 -1.99 -17.31
C LEU A 18 -2.50 -0.67 -16.52
N LEU A 19 -3.67 -0.15 -16.12
CA LEU A 19 -3.71 1.07 -15.31
C LEU A 19 -3.07 0.87 -13.93
N LEU A 20 -3.28 -0.29 -13.31
CA LEU A 20 -2.65 -0.65 -12.04
C LEU A 20 -1.12 -0.70 -12.19
N LEU A 21 -0.61 -1.39 -13.20
CA LEU A 21 0.83 -1.43 -13.50
C LEU A 21 1.40 -0.02 -13.71
N LYS A 22 0.71 0.83 -14.48
CA LYS A 22 1.10 2.23 -14.68
C LYS A 22 1.16 2.99 -13.35
N ARG A 23 0.18 2.82 -12.47
CA ARG A 23 0.14 3.53 -11.18
C ARG A 23 1.22 3.07 -10.22
N LEU A 24 1.53 1.77 -10.21
CA LEU A 24 2.52 1.18 -9.31
C LEU A 24 3.96 1.42 -9.77
N HIS A 25 4.21 1.37 -11.08
CA HIS A 25 5.55 1.43 -11.67
C HIS A 25 5.73 2.57 -12.68
N GLY A 26 4.78 3.45 -12.80
CA GLY A 26 4.57 4.37 -13.92
C GLY A 26 5.65 5.40 -14.19
N ALA A 27 6.66 5.53 -13.33
CA ALA A 27 7.82 6.36 -13.65
C ALA A 27 8.81 5.67 -14.58
N GLU A 28 8.79 4.34 -14.59
CA GLU A 28 9.71 3.52 -15.37
C GLU A 28 9.12 3.08 -16.72
N ILE A 29 7.79 2.96 -16.77
CA ILE A 29 7.05 2.50 -17.95
C ILE A 29 6.51 3.69 -18.76
N GLY A 30 7.22 4.75 -18.95
CA GLY A 30 6.83 6.01 -19.60
C GLY A 30 6.03 5.99 -20.91
N ILE A 31 5.36 4.88 -21.27
CA ILE A 31 4.82 4.61 -22.58
C ILE A 31 3.29 4.49 -22.62
N LEU A 32 2.62 4.29 -21.49
CA LEU A 32 1.17 4.12 -21.52
C LEU A 32 0.46 5.39 -21.04
N ASP A 33 0.24 6.30 -21.95
CA ASP A 33 -0.75 7.34 -21.74
C ASP A 33 -2.14 6.72 -21.93
N VAL A 34 -2.61 6.03 -20.90
CA VAL A 34 -4.01 5.56 -20.81
C VAL A 34 -4.83 6.77 -20.38
N THR A 35 -4.86 7.78 -21.24
CA THR A 35 -5.57 9.01 -20.95
C THR A 35 -7.03 8.88 -21.31
N GLY A 36 -7.82 9.45 -20.49
CA GLY A 36 -9.25 9.60 -20.59
C GLY A 36 -9.86 9.41 -19.21
N GLU A 37 -9.44 10.22 -18.23
CA GLU A 37 -10.04 10.20 -16.88
C GLU A 37 -11.55 10.41 -16.93
N ASP A 38 -12.06 11.01 -18.02
CA ASP A 38 -13.47 11.33 -18.18
C ASP A 38 -14.37 10.13 -18.54
N ASN A 39 -13.81 8.99 -18.98
CA ASN A 39 -14.58 7.82 -19.44
C ASN A 39 -13.99 6.49 -18.96
N LEU A 40 -13.66 6.39 -17.66
CA LEU A 40 -13.18 5.13 -17.09
C LEU A 40 -14.26 4.04 -17.15
N PRO A 41 -13.93 2.81 -17.56
CA PRO A 41 -14.88 1.72 -17.54
C PRO A 41 -15.25 1.37 -16.08
N TRP A 42 -16.41 0.73 -15.90
CA TRP A 42 -16.80 0.18 -14.60
C TRP A 42 -15.69 -0.72 -14.04
N TYR A 43 -15.56 -0.78 -12.71
CA TYR A 43 -14.62 -1.71 -12.07
C TYR A 43 -14.90 -3.16 -12.48
N PRO A 44 -13.87 -4.02 -12.54
CA PRO A 44 -14.04 -5.44 -12.82
C PRO A 44 -14.91 -6.11 -11.75
N LYS A 45 -15.59 -7.17 -12.13
CA LYS A 45 -16.30 -8.00 -11.16
C LYS A 45 -15.28 -8.62 -10.19
N SER A 46 -15.50 -8.44 -8.91
CA SER A 46 -14.69 -9.07 -7.87
C SER A 46 -15.18 -10.47 -7.56
N ALA A 47 -14.25 -11.31 -7.09
CA ALA A 47 -14.59 -12.59 -6.52
C ALA A 47 -15.52 -12.42 -5.30
N GLU A 48 -16.34 -13.42 -5.04
CA GLU A 48 -17.18 -13.46 -3.84
C GLU A 48 -16.33 -13.52 -2.57
N THR A 49 -16.84 -12.89 -1.52
CA THR A 49 -16.16 -12.91 -0.22
C THR A 49 -16.17 -14.31 0.38
N PRO A 50 -15.05 -14.79 0.97
CA PRO A 50 -14.98 -16.14 1.55
C PRO A 50 -15.79 -16.32 2.81
N THR A 51 -16.04 -15.24 3.54
CA THR A 51 -16.78 -15.25 4.82
C THR A 51 -18.27 -15.18 4.54
N ARG A 52 -19.00 -16.24 4.87
CA ARG A 52 -20.43 -16.12 5.16
C ARG A 52 -20.51 -15.29 6.44
N ILE A 53 -21.10 -14.12 6.36
CA ILE A 53 -21.52 -13.40 7.56
C ILE A 53 -22.63 -14.31 8.14
N ASP A 54 -22.40 -14.83 9.34
CA ASP A 54 -23.49 -15.47 10.10
C ASP A 54 -24.68 -14.53 10.06
N ASP A 55 -25.85 -15.06 9.71
CA ASP A 55 -27.06 -14.32 9.34
C ASP A 55 -27.63 -13.40 10.45
N ASP A 56 -26.95 -13.25 11.57
CA ASP A 56 -27.39 -12.47 12.73
C ASP A 56 -27.00 -10.98 12.70
N VAL A 57 -26.24 -10.55 11.71
CA VAL A 57 -26.07 -9.12 11.43
C VAL A 57 -26.93 -8.81 10.21
N THR A 58 -28.18 -8.46 10.45
CA THR A 58 -29.00 -7.73 9.48
C THR A 58 -28.19 -6.54 9.00
N ILE A 59 -27.46 -6.75 7.92
CA ILE A 59 -26.86 -5.65 7.17
C ILE A 59 -28.08 -4.88 6.68
N GLU A 60 -28.32 -3.73 7.28
CA GLU A 60 -29.23 -2.75 6.72
C GLU A 60 -28.87 -2.62 5.24
N LEU A 61 -29.71 -3.22 4.41
CA LEU A 61 -29.70 -3.08 2.96
C LEU A 61 -30.18 -1.66 2.64
N GLY A 62 -29.43 -0.68 3.14
CA GLY A 62 -29.56 0.69 2.74
C GLY A 62 -29.13 0.79 1.29
N ASP A 63 -30.13 1.03 0.47
CA ASP A 63 -30.05 1.45 -0.91
C ASP A 63 -29.47 0.44 -1.93
N GLY A 64 -30.42 -0.13 -2.63
CA GLY A 64 -30.36 -0.83 -3.93
C GLY A 64 -29.01 -1.29 -4.47
N GLY A 65 -28.62 -2.52 -4.21
CA GLY A 65 -27.84 -3.46 -5.07
C GLY A 65 -26.70 -2.99 -5.96
N LYS A 66 -26.44 -1.71 -6.16
CA LYS A 66 -25.58 -1.14 -7.19
C LYS A 66 -24.17 -0.75 -6.73
N ASN A 67 -23.88 -0.70 -5.44
CA ASN A 67 -22.62 -0.11 -4.94
C ASN A 67 -21.79 -1.02 -4.01
N ARG A 68 -21.85 -2.33 -4.15
CA ARG A 68 -20.88 -3.22 -3.51
C ARG A 68 -19.55 -3.14 -4.24
N GLN A 69 -18.71 -2.21 -3.83
CA GLN A 69 -17.33 -2.16 -4.29
C GLN A 69 -16.63 -3.45 -3.83
N GLY A 70 -16.25 -4.30 -4.79
CA GLY A 70 -15.46 -5.49 -4.50
C GLY A 70 -14.02 -5.14 -4.14
N ILE A 71 -13.31 -6.09 -3.55
CA ILE A 71 -11.92 -5.89 -3.08
C ILE A 71 -10.95 -5.42 -4.17
N LEU A 72 -11.16 -5.84 -5.43
CA LEU A 72 -10.34 -5.39 -6.55
C LEU A 72 -10.52 -3.89 -6.84
N ALA A 73 -11.74 -3.37 -6.74
CA ALA A 73 -12.00 -1.94 -6.89
C ALA A 73 -11.28 -1.12 -5.81
N ILE A 74 -11.26 -1.62 -4.56
CA ILE A 74 -10.54 -1.00 -3.45
C ILE A 74 -9.04 -0.98 -3.73
N ALA A 75 -8.47 -2.10 -4.18
CA ALA A 75 -7.06 -2.20 -4.56
C ALA A 75 -6.69 -1.17 -5.63
N ILE A 76 -7.54 -1.01 -6.65
CA ILE A 76 -7.36 -0.03 -7.72
C ILE A 76 -7.43 1.41 -7.18
N GLN A 77 -8.36 1.72 -6.29
CA GLN A 77 -8.47 3.06 -5.68
C GLN A 77 -7.25 3.39 -4.83
N LEU A 78 -6.77 2.44 -4.02
CA LEU A 78 -5.55 2.63 -3.22
C LEU A 78 -4.30 2.85 -4.09
N SER A 79 -4.23 2.24 -5.27
CA SER A 79 -3.13 2.47 -6.22
C SER A 79 -3.11 3.89 -6.79
N GLU A 80 -4.25 4.56 -6.84
CA GLU A 80 -4.31 5.98 -7.23
C GLU A 80 -3.67 6.87 -6.15
N ILE A 81 -3.97 6.59 -4.88
CA ILE A 81 -3.35 7.30 -3.77
C ILE A 81 -1.83 7.04 -3.75
N TRP A 82 -1.41 5.79 -3.98
CA TRP A 82 0.00 5.43 -4.15
C TRP A 82 0.69 6.28 -5.21
N LEU A 83 0.08 6.45 -6.39
CA LEU A 83 0.64 7.27 -7.45
C LEU A 83 0.84 8.73 -6.98
N LYS A 84 -0.14 9.31 -6.29
CA LYS A 84 -0.05 10.67 -5.74
C LYS A 84 1.08 10.78 -4.70
N ILE A 85 1.21 9.80 -3.81
CA ILE A 85 2.27 9.76 -2.80
C ILE A 85 3.65 9.65 -3.44
N THR A 86 3.82 8.75 -4.41
CA THR A 86 5.11 8.60 -5.10
C THR A 86 5.48 9.83 -5.91
N GLN A 87 4.52 10.50 -6.54
CA GLN A 87 4.74 11.79 -7.19
C GLN A 87 5.12 12.88 -6.17
N TYR A 88 4.44 12.91 -5.02
CA TYR A 88 4.79 13.80 -3.92
C TYR A 88 6.21 13.53 -3.40
N ALA A 89 6.56 12.27 -3.14
CA ALA A 89 7.89 11.86 -2.67
C ALA A 89 9.00 12.27 -3.64
N ARG A 90 8.83 12.05 -4.94
CA ARG A 90 9.82 12.39 -5.99
C ARG A 90 10.18 13.86 -6.09
N ARG A 91 9.34 14.75 -5.63
CA ARG A 91 9.65 16.20 -5.62
C ARG A 91 10.73 16.58 -4.60
N ARG A 92 11.24 15.65 -3.81
CA ARG A 92 12.44 15.72 -2.95
C ARG A 92 12.71 17.10 -2.33
N GLY A 93 11.75 17.63 -1.58
CA GLY A 93 11.94 18.90 -0.88
C GLY A 93 12.06 20.13 -1.79
N LYS A 94 11.62 20.05 -3.07
CA LYS A 94 11.37 21.29 -3.83
C LYS A 94 10.51 22.19 -2.98
N PRO A 95 10.83 23.50 -2.87
CA PRO A 95 10.11 24.39 -1.99
C PRO A 95 8.61 24.29 -2.22
N SER A 96 7.90 23.77 -1.22
CA SER A 96 6.46 23.92 -1.14
C SER A 96 6.23 25.29 -0.49
N SER A 97 5.33 26.08 -1.02
CA SER A 97 4.94 27.35 -0.39
C SER A 97 4.19 27.13 0.93
N LEU A 98 3.63 25.93 1.12
CA LEU A 98 2.84 25.57 2.28
C LEU A 98 3.50 24.45 3.09
N PRO A 99 3.53 24.56 4.43
CA PRO A 99 4.02 23.49 5.28
C PRO A 99 3.09 22.26 5.23
N PRO A 100 3.61 21.03 5.47
CA PRO A 100 2.80 19.79 5.41
C PRO A 100 1.55 19.83 6.31
N TRP A 101 1.61 20.45 7.46
CA TRP A 101 0.48 20.57 8.40
C TRP A 101 -0.57 21.62 8.00
N SER A 102 -0.34 22.39 6.93
CA SER A 102 -1.37 23.29 6.41
C SER A 102 -2.51 22.47 5.77
N PRO A 103 -3.78 22.81 6.05
CA PRO A 103 -4.92 22.11 5.44
C PRO A 103 -4.96 22.18 3.91
N GLN A 104 -4.34 23.20 3.32
CA GLN A 104 -4.26 23.39 1.86
C GLN A 104 -3.02 22.73 1.26
N SER A 105 -2.19 22.07 2.05
CA SER A 105 -1.00 21.40 1.55
C SER A 105 -1.35 20.13 0.74
N GLU A 106 -0.48 19.77 -0.20
CA GLU A 106 -0.62 18.52 -0.93
C GLU A 106 -0.57 17.30 0.02
N TYR A 107 0.27 17.35 1.07
CA TYR A 107 0.32 16.33 2.11
C TYR A 107 -1.05 16.15 2.79
N ALA A 108 -1.69 17.22 3.24
CA ALA A 108 -2.99 17.16 3.90
C ALA A 108 -4.07 16.61 2.96
N THR A 109 -4.04 17.01 1.69
CA THR A 109 -4.97 16.51 0.67
C THR A 109 -4.82 15.01 0.45
N ILE A 110 -3.59 14.52 0.32
CA ILE A 110 -3.33 13.07 0.14
C ILE A 110 -3.74 12.29 1.41
N MET A 111 -3.42 12.80 2.59
CA MET A 111 -3.80 12.18 3.86
C MET A 111 -5.33 12.10 4.01
N ALA A 112 -6.05 13.15 3.63
CA ALA A 112 -7.52 13.13 3.65
C ALA A 112 -8.09 12.08 2.70
N GLN A 113 -7.54 11.91 1.49
CA GLN A 113 -7.94 10.86 0.55
C GLN A 113 -7.66 9.45 1.10
N GLN A 114 -6.53 9.27 1.80
CA GLN A 114 -6.20 8.00 2.46
C GLN A 114 -7.21 7.66 3.55
N MET A 115 -7.59 8.62 4.41
CA MET A 115 -8.61 8.43 5.43
C MET A 115 -9.99 8.15 4.81
N GLU A 116 -10.34 8.86 3.73
CA GLU A 116 -11.59 8.63 3.01
C GLU A 116 -11.65 7.22 2.42
N SER A 117 -10.54 6.69 1.91
CA SER A 117 -10.46 5.32 1.39
C SER A 117 -10.80 4.28 2.46
N GLU A 118 -10.39 4.52 3.71
CA GLU A 118 -10.70 3.66 4.85
C GLU A 118 -12.20 3.70 5.20
N THR A 119 -12.80 4.90 5.22
CA THR A 119 -14.22 5.04 5.53
C THR A 119 -15.11 4.41 4.46
N ARG A 120 -14.70 4.47 3.19
CA ARG A 120 -15.40 3.86 2.05
C ARG A 120 -15.22 2.34 1.96
N MET A 121 -14.20 1.77 2.63
CA MET A 121 -13.95 0.33 2.59
C MET A 121 -15.11 -0.43 3.24
N PRO A 122 -15.83 -1.31 2.51
CA PRO A 122 -16.90 -2.13 3.07
C PRO A 122 -16.39 -2.95 4.27
N LYS A 123 -17.19 -3.04 5.32
CA LYS A 123 -16.84 -3.75 6.56
C LYS A 123 -16.28 -5.15 6.30
N ILE A 124 -16.88 -5.89 5.35
CA ILE A 124 -16.50 -7.26 5.00
C ILE A 124 -15.04 -7.41 4.51
N HIS A 125 -14.45 -6.36 3.94
CA HIS A 125 -13.07 -6.37 3.45
C HIS A 125 -12.06 -5.87 4.49
N ARG A 126 -12.52 -5.37 5.64
CA ARG A 126 -11.62 -4.95 6.73
C ARG A 126 -10.95 -6.15 7.38
N PHE A 127 -9.81 -5.95 7.99
CA PHE A 127 -8.96 -7.01 8.53
C PHE A 127 -9.70 -7.99 9.45
N LYS A 128 -10.37 -7.49 10.50
CA LYS A 128 -11.09 -8.34 11.46
C LYS A 128 -12.26 -9.11 10.83
N PRO A 129 -13.20 -8.47 10.10
CA PRO A 129 -14.30 -9.19 9.45
C PRO A 129 -13.87 -10.18 8.37
N ALA A 130 -12.79 -9.90 7.64
CA ALA A 130 -12.26 -10.82 6.63
C ALA A 130 -11.75 -12.14 7.23
N GLN A 131 -11.38 -12.13 8.53
CA GLN A 131 -10.95 -13.33 9.28
C GLN A 131 -9.80 -14.09 8.60
N PHE A 132 -8.83 -13.37 8.01
CA PHE A 132 -7.68 -13.98 7.35
C PHE A 132 -6.93 -14.97 8.25
N SER A 133 -6.78 -14.64 9.54
CA SER A 133 -6.12 -15.50 10.52
C SER A 133 -6.77 -16.87 10.68
N LYS A 134 -8.09 -16.97 10.49
CA LYS A 134 -8.86 -18.22 10.60
C LYS A 134 -8.86 -19.07 9.34
N GLN A 135 -8.42 -18.53 8.20
CA GLN A 135 -8.39 -19.27 6.94
C GLN A 135 -7.27 -20.32 6.95
N SER A 136 -7.56 -21.50 6.40
CA SER A 136 -6.52 -22.50 6.16
C SER A 136 -5.65 -22.12 4.95
N THR A 137 -4.43 -22.63 4.89
CA THR A 137 -3.53 -22.44 3.73
C THR A 137 -4.21 -22.91 2.43
N LYS A 138 -4.95 -24.03 2.49
CA LYS A 138 -5.70 -24.54 1.35
C LYS A 138 -6.78 -23.57 0.87
N ASP A 139 -7.55 -22.97 1.79
CA ASP A 139 -8.60 -22.02 1.43
C ASP A 139 -8.01 -20.74 0.82
N LEU A 140 -6.89 -20.27 1.36
CA LEU A 140 -6.16 -19.13 0.82
C LEU A 140 -5.68 -19.40 -0.62
N HIS A 141 -5.17 -20.60 -0.89
CA HIS A 141 -4.74 -20.98 -2.24
C HIS A 141 -5.90 -21.20 -3.21
N THR A 142 -7.00 -21.78 -2.76
CA THR A 142 -8.18 -22.02 -3.59
C THR A 142 -8.88 -20.73 -4.00
N ARG A 143 -8.85 -19.71 -3.13
CA ARG A 143 -9.52 -18.43 -3.34
C ARG A 143 -8.54 -17.28 -3.52
N ARG A 144 -7.48 -17.49 -4.28
CA ARG A 144 -6.48 -16.46 -4.60
C ARG A 144 -7.06 -15.26 -5.35
N ASP A 145 -8.14 -15.46 -6.07
CA ASP A 145 -8.89 -14.42 -6.77
C ASP A 145 -9.47 -13.35 -5.83
N TYR A 146 -9.76 -13.72 -4.58
CA TYR A 146 -10.15 -12.80 -3.51
C TYR A 146 -8.95 -12.37 -2.66
N TRP A 147 -8.17 -13.36 -2.16
CA TRP A 147 -7.12 -13.10 -1.18
C TRP A 147 -5.92 -12.34 -1.75
N GLY A 148 -5.60 -12.52 -3.04
CA GLY A 148 -4.55 -11.74 -3.70
C GLY A 148 -4.84 -10.24 -3.65
N PRO A 149 -5.95 -9.77 -4.22
CA PRO A 149 -6.35 -8.36 -4.12
C PRO A 149 -6.54 -7.87 -2.68
N TRP A 150 -7.00 -8.73 -1.75
CA TRP A 150 -7.15 -8.36 -0.35
C TRP A 150 -5.80 -8.09 0.33
N ILE A 151 -4.84 -9.00 0.15
CA ILE A 151 -3.47 -8.83 0.66
C ILE A 151 -2.84 -7.58 0.07
N PHE A 152 -2.97 -7.39 -1.24
CA PHE A 152 -2.49 -6.19 -1.92
C PHE A 152 -3.10 -4.92 -1.31
N ALA A 153 -4.43 -4.89 -1.09
CA ALA A 153 -5.11 -3.75 -0.51
C ALA A 153 -4.62 -3.44 0.92
N GLN A 154 -4.37 -4.47 1.75
CA GLN A 154 -3.81 -4.27 3.09
C GLN A 154 -2.39 -3.69 3.01
N PHE A 155 -1.51 -4.27 2.18
CA PHE A 155 -0.14 -3.79 2.05
C PHE A 155 -0.07 -2.35 1.55
N ILE A 156 -0.73 -2.06 0.43
CA ILE A 156 -0.66 -0.71 -0.16
C ILE A 156 -1.28 0.35 0.77
N TYR A 157 -2.35 0.00 1.51
CA TYR A 157 -2.96 0.91 2.48
C TYR A 157 -1.97 1.33 3.56
N HIS A 158 -1.29 0.37 4.19
CA HIS A 158 -0.33 0.66 5.26
C HIS A 158 0.94 1.31 4.70
N THR A 159 1.44 0.85 3.56
CA THR A 159 2.64 1.42 2.93
C THR A 159 2.41 2.83 2.43
N ASN A 160 1.22 3.18 1.96
CA ASN A 160 0.86 4.56 1.60
C ASN A 160 1.13 5.53 2.76
N ILE A 161 0.71 5.17 3.97
CA ILE A 161 0.92 6.01 5.16
C ILE A 161 2.39 6.03 5.56
N CYS A 162 3.06 4.88 5.51
CA CYS A 162 4.50 4.79 5.78
C CYS A 162 5.34 5.65 4.82
N LEU A 163 5.03 5.62 3.53
CA LEU A 163 5.77 6.37 2.51
C LEU A 163 5.49 7.88 2.62
N LEU A 164 4.24 8.27 2.82
CA LEU A 164 3.87 9.70 2.95
C LEU A 164 4.55 10.36 4.16
N ASN A 165 4.71 9.60 5.25
CA ASN A 165 5.34 10.04 6.50
C ASN A 165 6.79 9.58 6.65
N HIS A 166 7.39 9.01 5.59
CA HIS A 166 8.74 8.42 5.67
C HIS A 166 9.74 9.42 6.26
N PRO A 167 10.49 9.06 7.33
CA PRO A 167 11.30 10.01 8.08
C PRO A 167 12.30 10.79 7.24
N LEU A 168 12.97 10.11 6.29
CA LEU A 168 13.91 10.76 5.37
C LEU A 168 13.20 11.76 4.43
N LEU A 169 12.05 11.38 3.87
CA LEU A 169 11.30 12.27 2.97
C LEU A 169 10.72 13.45 3.73
N LEU A 170 10.18 13.18 4.91
CA LEU A 170 9.60 14.22 5.77
C LEU A 170 10.66 15.22 6.22
N SER A 171 11.86 14.74 6.63
CA SER A 171 12.96 15.63 7.03
C SER A 171 13.38 16.57 5.90
N LEU A 172 13.42 16.10 4.65
CA LEU A 172 13.70 16.94 3.48
C LEU A 172 12.63 18.01 3.27
N ARG A 173 11.36 17.68 3.50
CA ARG A 173 10.23 18.61 3.37
C ARG A 173 10.22 19.66 4.47
N LEU A 174 10.62 19.29 5.68
CA LEU A 174 10.60 20.14 6.86
C LEU A 174 11.78 21.13 6.90
N ARG A 175 12.81 20.96 6.08
CA ARG A 175 14.02 21.83 6.10
C ARG A 175 13.70 23.32 6.04
N ASN A 176 12.70 23.70 5.25
CA ASN A 176 12.34 25.11 5.05
C ASN A 176 11.45 25.66 6.19
N PHE A 177 11.02 24.83 7.13
CA PHE A 177 10.06 25.18 8.17
C PHE A 177 10.58 24.90 9.58
N GLN A 178 11.89 24.64 9.77
CA GLN A 178 12.48 24.11 11.01
C GLN A 178 12.10 24.89 12.28
N SER A 179 11.93 26.22 12.20
CA SER A 179 11.54 27.05 13.35
C SER A 179 10.04 27.07 13.66
N GLN A 180 9.22 26.41 12.84
CA GLN A 180 7.76 26.51 12.92
C GLN A 180 7.05 25.15 12.99
N ILE A 181 7.82 24.04 13.10
CA ILE A 181 7.24 22.70 13.08
C ILE A 181 6.45 22.46 14.36
N PRO A 182 5.13 22.19 14.31
CA PRO A 182 4.36 21.86 15.48
C PRO A 182 4.79 20.50 16.05
N GLU A 183 5.00 20.43 17.35
CA GLU A 183 5.37 19.16 18.01
C GLU A 183 4.30 18.08 17.81
N ILE A 184 3.02 18.46 17.87
CA ILE A 184 1.90 17.54 17.61
C ILE A 184 1.95 16.92 16.21
N PHE A 185 2.46 17.66 15.21
CA PHE A 185 2.63 17.13 13.85
C PHE A 185 3.71 16.05 13.83
N LEU A 186 4.86 16.30 14.47
CA LEU A 186 5.96 15.32 14.56
C LEU A 186 5.51 14.07 15.31
N GLN A 187 4.83 14.23 16.44
CA GLN A 187 4.32 13.09 17.20
C GLN A 187 3.32 12.29 16.39
N SER A 188 2.34 12.95 15.76
CA SER A 188 1.32 12.26 14.96
C SER A 188 1.94 11.48 13.79
N THR A 189 2.93 12.05 13.10
CA THR A 189 3.60 11.36 12.00
C THR A 189 4.42 10.16 12.49
N SER A 190 5.08 10.26 13.64
CA SER A 190 5.81 9.17 14.29
C SER A 190 4.88 8.03 14.69
N ASP A 191 3.75 8.34 15.33
CA ASP A 191 2.75 7.35 15.73
C ASP A 191 2.15 6.62 14.53
N LEU A 192 1.85 7.35 13.45
CA LEU A 192 1.36 6.77 12.19
C LEU A 192 2.39 5.80 11.60
N ILE A 193 3.66 6.20 11.51
CA ILE A 193 4.72 5.35 10.97
C ILE A 193 4.82 4.07 11.80
N SER A 194 4.98 4.20 13.11
CA SER A 194 5.14 3.05 14.00
C SER A 194 3.96 2.08 13.90
N SER A 195 2.73 2.60 13.93
CA SER A 195 1.53 1.78 13.80
C SER A 195 1.44 1.06 12.45
N HIS A 196 1.64 1.78 11.35
CA HIS A 196 1.45 1.20 10.02
C HIS A 196 2.62 0.31 9.58
N ALA A 197 3.85 0.59 10.00
CA ALA A 197 4.99 -0.31 9.79
C ALA A 197 4.79 -1.63 10.54
N SER A 198 4.32 -1.59 11.79
CA SER A 198 4.03 -2.81 12.57
C SER A 198 2.94 -3.68 11.94
N TRP A 199 1.97 -3.08 11.23
CA TRP A 199 0.99 -3.85 10.47
C TRP A 199 1.62 -4.62 9.32
N ILE A 200 2.61 -4.07 8.62
CA ILE A 200 3.31 -4.78 7.54
C ILE A 200 4.08 -5.99 8.09
N THR A 201 4.84 -5.83 9.17
CA THR A 201 5.54 -6.97 9.80
C THR A 201 4.56 -8.00 10.36
N HIS A 202 3.44 -7.58 10.93
CA HIS A 202 2.39 -8.49 11.38
C HIS A 202 1.79 -9.32 10.21
N LEU A 203 1.52 -8.69 9.07
CA LEU A 203 1.03 -9.38 7.87
C LEU A 203 2.07 -10.38 7.35
N ILE A 204 3.34 -10.00 7.29
CA ILE A 204 4.45 -10.88 6.89
C ILE A 204 4.50 -12.11 7.82
N GLY A 205 4.48 -11.90 9.13
CA GLY A 205 4.48 -13.00 10.11
C GLY A 205 3.29 -13.94 9.96
N MET A 206 2.11 -13.42 9.60
CA MET A 206 0.96 -14.27 9.30
C MET A 206 1.15 -15.11 8.03
N PHE A 207 1.80 -14.57 7.00
CA PHE A 207 2.09 -15.36 5.78
C PHE A 207 3.10 -16.46 6.06
N GLU A 208 4.14 -16.17 6.84
CA GLU A 208 5.14 -17.14 7.29
C GLU A 208 4.49 -18.26 8.11
N ALA A 209 3.70 -17.91 9.13
CA ALA A 209 3.00 -18.87 9.98
C ALA A 209 2.04 -19.79 9.20
N LYS A 210 1.47 -19.28 8.10
CA LYS A 210 0.57 -20.04 7.22
C LYS A 210 1.30 -20.71 6.06
N MET A 211 2.60 -20.54 5.93
CA MET A 211 3.38 -20.98 4.75
C MET A 211 2.72 -20.51 3.43
N TYR A 212 2.11 -19.32 3.44
CA TYR A 212 1.44 -18.76 2.28
C TYR A 212 2.44 -18.02 1.39
N LYS A 213 2.74 -18.61 0.23
CA LYS A 213 3.65 -17.98 -0.73
C LYS A 213 2.97 -16.82 -1.45
N VAL A 214 3.42 -15.62 -1.13
CA VAL A 214 3.08 -14.39 -1.87
C VAL A 214 3.90 -14.33 -3.15
N THR A 215 3.27 -13.94 -4.25
CA THR A 215 3.90 -13.95 -5.58
C THR A 215 3.96 -12.56 -6.25
N ASP A 216 3.29 -11.57 -5.67
CA ASP A 216 3.29 -10.21 -6.20
C ASP A 216 4.55 -9.45 -5.75
N PRO A 217 5.49 -9.12 -6.66
CA PRO A 217 6.74 -8.45 -6.32
C PRO A 217 6.54 -7.03 -5.78
N PHE A 218 5.40 -6.39 -6.06
CA PHE A 218 5.09 -5.08 -5.48
C PHE A 218 5.02 -5.14 -3.95
N LEU A 219 4.58 -6.26 -3.37
CA LEU A 219 4.57 -6.42 -1.91
C LEU A 219 5.99 -6.48 -1.33
N GLY A 220 6.96 -7.03 -2.08
CA GLY A 220 8.37 -6.94 -1.75
C GLY A 220 8.88 -5.49 -1.74
N HIS A 221 8.46 -4.68 -2.71
CA HIS A 221 8.76 -3.25 -2.73
C HIS A 221 8.16 -2.52 -1.51
N CYS A 222 6.92 -2.80 -1.15
CA CYS A 222 6.30 -2.26 0.06
C CYS A 222 7.09 -2.62 1.33
N ALA A 223 7.49 -3.88 1.46
CA ALA A 223 8.30 -4.34 2.60
C ALA A 223 9.68 -3.69 2.63
N ALA A 224 10.30 -3.43 1.47
CA ALA A 224 11.58 -2.71 1.40
C ALA A 224 11.45 -1.27 1.93
N ILE A 225 10.38 -0.54 1.60
CA ILE A 225 10.11 0.79 2.14
C ILE A 225 10.04 0.74 3.68
N VAL A 226 9.27 -0.21 4.21
CA VAL A 226 9.12 -0.37 5.67
C VAL A 226 10.44 -0.79 6.32
N ALA A 227 11.25 -1.63 5.67
CA ALA A 227 12.58 -1.99 6.14
C ALA A 227 13.46 -0.76 6.34
N THR A 228 13.45 0.20 5.41
CA THR A 228 14.25 1.44 5.55
C THR A 228 13.81 2.29 6.73
N ILE A 229 12.52 2.27 7.10
CA ILE A 229 11.99 2.94 8.30
C ILE A 229 12.57 2.28 9.55
N TYR A 230 12.46 0.96 9.68
CA TYR A 230 13.00 0.24 10.84
C TYR A 230 14.52 0.38 10.97
N LEU A 231 15.24 0.34 9.85
CA LEU A 231 16.68 0.59 9.86
C LEU A 231 16.98 1.98 10.42
N GLN A 232 16.25 3.01 10.01
CA GLN A 232 16.44 4.36 10.53
C GLN A 232 16.05 4.47 12.01
N GLU A 233 14.97 3.84 12.43
CA GLU A 233 14.54 3.82 13.83
C GLU A 233 15.46 3.00 14.74
N SER A 234 16.32 2.13 14.18
CA SER A 234 17.30 1.36 14.95
C SER A 234 18.52 2.17 15.42
N PHE A 235 18.71 3.40 14.89
CA PHE A 235 19.79 4.30 15.35
C PHE A 235 19.40 5.04 16.63
N VAL A 236 19.12 4.28 17.69
CA VAL A 236 18.79 4.79 19.02
C VAL A 236 19.75 4.22 20.06
N ASP A 237 19.89 4.92 21.20
CA ASP A 237 20.79 4.49 22.26
C ASP A 237 20.23 3.32 23.09
N ASP A 238 18.91 3.21 23.20
CA ASP A 238 18.24 2.13 23.90
C ASP A 238 18.43 0.79 23.16
N LEU A 239 19.15 -0.12 23.81
CA LEU A 239 19.49 -1.43 23.25
C LEU A 239 18.25 -2.29 22.95
N ALA A 240 17.25 -2.27 23.84
CA ALA A 240 16.04 -3.08 23.66
C ALA A 240 15.22 -2.59 22.47
N ILE A 241 15.06 -1.29 22.30
CA ILE A 241 14.39 -0.69 21.14
C ILE A 241 15.19 -0.98 19.87
N ARG A 242 16.52 -0.85 19.93
CA ARG A 242 17.39 -1.15 18.77
C ARG A 242 17.24 -2.60 18.32
N GLU A 243 17.27 -3.56 19.26
CA GLU A 243 17.10 -4.98 18.94
C GLU A 243 15.73 -5.28 18.34
N GLU A 244 14.66 -4.70 18.88
CA GLU A 244 13.31 -4.82 18.32
C GLU A 244 13.26 -4.31 16.88
N LYS A 245 13.77 -3.09 16.63
CA LYS A 245 13.76 -2.48 15.29
C LYS A 245 14.61 -3.27 14.29
N MET A 246 15.76 -3.76 14.71
CA MET A 246 16.61 -4.62 13.88
C MET A 246 15.95 -5.98 13.59
N GLY A 247 15.20 -6.54 14.54
CA GLY A 247 14.41 -7.74 14.32
C GLY A 247 13.33 -7.53 13.23
N ASN A 248 12.58 -6.43 13.34
CA ASN A 248 11.57 -6.05 12.33
C ASN A 248 12.18 -5.75 10.96
N PHE A 249 13.35 -5.09 10.92
CA PHE A 249 14.12 -4.89 9.70
C PHE A 249 14.50 -6.22 9.06
N ALA A 250 15.06 -7.15 9.84
CA ALA A 250 15.46 -8.48 9.35
C ALA A 250 14.27 -9.28 8.81
N GLN A 251 13.10 -9.18 9.44
CA GLN A 251 11.87 -9.82 8.96
C GLN A 251 11.44 -9.26 7.60
N CYS A 252 11.39 -7.93 7.46
CA CYS A 252 11.08 -7.29 6.18
C CYS A 252 12.09 -7.71 5.10
N LEU A 253 13.38 -7.70 5.41
CA LEU A 253 14.44 -8.09 4.48
C LEU A 253 14.33 -9.57 4.08
N GLY A 254 13.98 -10.46 5.01
CA GLY A 254 13.69 -11.86 4.75
C GLY A 254 12.56 -12.03 3.73
N PHE A 255 11.48 -11.27 3.92
CA PHE A 255 10.35 -11.27 2.99
C PHE A 255 10.76 -10.75 1.60
N VAL A 256 11.51 -9.65 1.52
CA VAL A 256 12.02 -9.10 0.25
C VAL A 256 12.90 -10.12 -0.50
N ARG A 257 13.76 -10.84 0.21
CA ARG A 257 14.61 -11.90 -0.37
C ARG A 257 13.81 -13.01 -1.06
N GLY A 258 12.59 -13.26 -0.66
CA GLY A 258 11.67 -14.17 -1.34
C GLY A 258 11.32 -13.77 -2.78
N PHE A 259 11.64 -12.53 -3.20
CA PHE A 259 11.37 -12.00 -4.53
C PHE A 259 12.65 -11.71 -5.34
N VAL A 260 13.81 -12.21 -4.91
CA VAL A 260 15.12 -11.93 -5.56
C VAL A 260 15.16 -12.36 -7.04
N GLU A 261 14.35 -13.33 -7.44
CA GLU A 261 14.22 -13.75 -8.84
C GLU A 261 13.68 -12.64 -9.76
N TRP A 262 13.04 -11.60 -9.19
CA TRP A 262 12.56 -10.45 -9.94
C TRP A 262 13.67 -9.40 -10.07
N PRO A 263 14.12 -9.00 -11.29
CA PRO A 263 15.33 -8.19 -11.48
C PRO A 263 15.37 -6.86 -10.73
N HIS A 264 14.23 -6.18 -10.58
CA HIS A 264 14.15 -4.91 -9.85
C HIS A 264 14.22 -5.10 -8.32
N ILE A 265 13.68 -6.19 -7.78
CA ILE A 265 13.81 -6.55 -6.36
C ILE A 265 15.21 -7.10 -6.09
N GLY A 266 15.75 -7.94 -7.00
CA GLY A 266 17.11 -8.47 -6.90
C GLY A 266 18.15 -7.36 -6.75
N ARG A 267 18.00 -6.25 -7.48
CA ARG A 267 18.87 -5.07 -7.35
C ARG A 267 18.78 -4.41 -5.97
N LEU A 268 17.61 -4.33 -5.36
CA LEU A 268 17.44 -3.77 -4.01
C LEU A 268 18.16 -4.60 -2.93
N VAL A 269 18.38 -5.90 -3.17
CA VAL A 269 19.03 -6.82 -2.22
C VAL A 269 20.52 -6.99 -2.48
N SER A 270 20.94 -6.88 -3.74
CA SER A 270 22.31 -7.26 -4.19
C SER A 270 23.31 -6.12 -4.20
N ASP A 271 22.89 -4.87 -4.02
CA ASP A 271 23.81 -3.72 -4.07
C ASP A 271 23.95 -3.04 -2.69
N PRO A 272 24.77 -3.60 -1.79
CA PRO A 272 25.01 -3.03 -0.46
C PRO A 272 25.88 -1.75 -0.50
N GLY A 273 26.38 -1.35 -1.68
CA GLY A 273 27.26 -0.17 -1.87
C GLY A 273 26.65 0.94 -2.72
N GLY A 274 25.43 0.78 -3.19
CA GLY A 274 24.80 1.71 -4.12
C GLY A 274 24.11 2.90 -3.45
N GLU A 275 24.84 3.73 -2.71
CA GLU A 275 24.33 5.01 -2.18
C GLU A 275 23.69 5.93 -3.25
N ARG A 276 23.92 5.65 -4.54
CA ARG A 276 23.38 6.45 -5.64
C ARG A 276 22.01 5.97 -6.16
N GLN A 277 21.63 4.70 -5.99
CA GLN A 277 20.41 4.16 -6.58
C GLN A 277 19.18 4.23 -5.66
N TYR A 278 19.33 4.20 -4.33
CA TYR A 278 18.19 4.44 -3.42
C TYR A 278 17.59 5.83 -3.58
N SER A 279 18.39 6.78 -4.05
CA SER A 279 17.98 8.14 -4.38
C SER A 279 17.00 8.21 -5.57
N ASP A 280 16.95 7.21 -6.42
CA ASP A 280 16.11 7.22 -7.64
C ASP A 280 14.73 6.54 -7.41
N TYR A 281 14.60 5.77 -6.35
CA TYR A 281 13.37 5.03 -6.01
C TYR A 281 12.60 5.61 -4.81
N LEU A 282 13.18 6.54 -4.07
CA LEU A 282 12.57 7.38 -3.05
C LEU A 282 12.50 8.82 -3.60
#